data_a3aa696fc1d1032500b437d5e4a93622
#
_entry.id   a3aa696fc1d1032500b437d5e4a93622
#
_cell.length_a   1.000
_cell.length_b   1.000
_cell.length_c   1.000
_cell.angle_alpha   90.00
_cell.angle_beta   90.00
_cell.angle_gamma   90.00
#
_symmetry.space_group_name_H-M   'P 1'
#
loop_
_entity.id
_entity.type
_entity.pdbx_description
1 polymer ?
#
loop_
_entity_poly.entity_id
_entity_poly.type
_entity_poly.pdbx_seq_one_letter_code
_entity_poly.pdbx_strand_id
1 'polypeptide(L)'
;EVARMYGYSNIPITTPWSAIAKGAMSKEQDALFRMADALIANGLSQVENYSFMDKNDLKKLNFPEGDAVYEAIPILNPISEEYPDMRTSLFPGLMHTLSYNLSQKNDQVAIFEYGHVYHPKALPLTELPNEYDLVSGLLCGCPEEAGYPNSTRTYDFFDVKAIMENLLSAIGVRGYDIKRSSYPVFHPGISADFVKDGKII
;
A
#
# COMPACT_ATOMS: atom_id res chain seq x y z
N GLU A 1 38.43 -0.06 -3.63
CA GLU A 1 39.80 -0.53 -3.37
C GLU A 1 40.82 0.05 -4.38
N VAL A 2 40.57 0.03 -5.69
CA VAL A 2 41.51 0.56 -6.70
C VAL A 2 41.82 2.04 -6.42
N ALA A 3 40.79 2.87 -6.18
CA ALA A 3 40.98 4.31 -5.88
C ALA A 3 41.76 4.52 -4.58
N ARG A 4 41.56 3.66 -3.57
CA ARG A 4 42.32 3.70 -2.32
C ARG A 4 43.79 3.39 -2.52
N MET A 5 44.12 2.37 -3.32
CA MET A 5 45.49 2.00 -3.63
C MET A 5 46.22 3.04 -4.49
N TYR A 6 45.49 3.64 -5.42
CA TYR A 6 46.02 4.73 -6.27
C TYR A 6 46.24 6.03 -5.48
N GLY A 7 45.44 6.24 -4.43
CA GLY A 7 45.41 7.46 -3.61
C GLY A 7 44.34 8.45 -4.12
N TYR A 8 43.40 8.78 -3.28
CA TYR A 8 42.30 9.70 -3.62
C TYR A 8 42.81 11.08 -4.08
N SER A 9 43.91 11.58 -3.54
CA SER A 9 44.54 12.84 -3.92
C SER A 9 45.12 12.83 -5.35
N ASN A 10 45.33 11.67 -5.94
CA ASN A 10 45.80 11.54 -7.31
C ASN A 10 44.67 11.55 -8.35
N ILE A 11 43.41 11.52 -7.90
CA ILE A 11 42.24 11.54 -8.79
C ILE A 11 41.92 13.01 -9.10
N PRO A 12 41.92 13.42 -10.36
CA PRO A 12 41.62 14.79 -10.73
C PRO A 12 40.16 15.12 -10.43
N ILE A 13 39.92 16.35 -9.98
CA ILE A 13 38.56 16.88 -9.83
C ILE A 13 38.02 17.15 -11.24
N THR A 14 36.97 16.44 -11.61
CA THR A 14 36.29 16.63 -12.89
C THR A 14 34.85 17.05 -12.69
N THR A 15 34.38 18.04 -13.42
CA THR A 15 32.97 18.41 -13.44
C THR A 15 32.29 17.65 -14.58
N PRO A 16 31.26 16.84 -14.29
CA PRO A 16 30.54 16.14 -15.35
C PRO A 16 29.85 17.13 -16.28
N TRP A 17 30.00 16.93 -17.57
CA TRP A 17 29.23 17.67 -18.58
C TRP A 17 27.88 16.99 -18.75
N SER A 18 26.80 17.72 -18.48
CA SER A 18 25.44 17.26 -18.76
C SER A 18 24.59 18.44 -19.25
N ALA A 19 23.61 18.14 -20.10
CA ALA A 19 22.59 19.12 -20.44
C ALA A 19 21.76 19.45 -19.18
N ILE A 20 21.56 20.72 -18.91
CA ILE A 20 20.66 21.15 -17.82
C ILE A 20 19.23 20.88 -18.29
N ALA A 21 18.60 19.85 -17.75
CA ALA A 21 17.19 19.60 -17.94
C ALA A 21 16.39 20.28 -16.83
N LYS A 22 15.24 20.85 -17.19
CA LYS A 22 14.28 21.34 -16.20
C LYS A 22 13.80 20.16 -15.38
N GLY A 23 14.00 20.20 -14.06
CA GLY A 23 13.42 19.22 -13.17
C GLY A 23 11.90 19.23 -13.26
N ALA A 24 11.30 18.08 -13.47
CA ALA A 24 9.85 17.89 -13.46
C ALA A 24 9.52 16.55 -12.83
N MET A 25 8.39 16.47 -12.15
CA MET A 25 7.85 15.20 -11.69
C MET A 25 7.21 14.45 -12.87
N SER A 26 7.30 13.13 -12.86
CA SER A 26 6.51 12.32 -13.79
C SER A 26 5.02 12.42 -13.45
N LYS A 27 4.16 12.04 -14.40
CA LYS A 27 2.70 12.04 -14.17
C LYS A 27 2.31 11.06 -13.05
N GLU A 28 3.03 9.97 -12.97
CA GLU A 28 2.87 8.94 -11.93
C GLU A 28 3.22 9.51 -10.55
N GLN A 29 4.37 10.17 -10.44
CA GLN A 29 4.78 10.84 -9.20
C GLN A 29 3.79 11.92 -8.76
N ASP A 30 3.32 12.76 -9.69
CA ASP A 30 2.30 13.77 -9.39
C ASP A 30 0.99 13.14 -8.91
N ALA A 31 0.55 12.05 -9.55
CA ALA A 31 -0.64 11.31 -9.11
C ALA A 31 -0.47 10.72 -7.70
N LEU A 32 0.71 10.17 -7.39
CA LEU A 32 1.03 9.65 -6.07
C LEU A 32 0.98 10.72 -4.98
N PHE A 33 1.58 11.87 -5.22
CA PHE A 33 1.53 12.98 -4.25
C PHE A 33 0.11 13.47 -4.02
N ARG A 34 -0.68 13.65 -5.10
CA ARG A 34 -2.09 14.04 -4.96
C ARG A 34 -2.94 13.00 -4.21
N MET A 35 -2.63 11.72 -4.42
CA MET A 35 -3.28 10.63 -3.72
C MET A 35 -2.94 10.67 -2.22
N ALA A 36 -1.65 10.80 -1.89
CA ALA A 36 -1.21 10.89 -0.49
C ALA A 36 -1.82 12.10 0.21
N ASP A 37 -1.77 13.28 -0.43
CA ASP A 37 -2.37 14.51 0.10
C ASP A 37 -3.87 14.35 0.34
N ALA A 38 -4.59 13.68 -0.56
CA ALA A 38 -6.03 13.43 -0.40
C ALA A 38 -6.32 12.51 0.78
N LEU A 39 -5.52 11.45 0.98
CA LEU A 39 -5.69 10.53 2.10
C LEU A 39 -5.34 11.20 3.44
N ILE A 40 -4.27 11.99 3.48
CA ILE A 40 -3.87 12.77 4.65
C ILE A 40 -4.95 13.81 4.99
N ALA A 41 -5.50 14.50 3.99
CA ALA A 41 -6.59 15.45 4.19
C ALA A 41 -7.89 14.81 4.71
N ASN A 42 -8.08 13.52 4.50
CA ASN A 42 -9.16 12.71 5.09
C ASN A 42 -8.80 12.12 6.47
N GLY A 43 -7.68 12.51 7.06
CA GLY A 43 -7.28 12.13 8.42
C GLY A 43 -6.51 10.83 8.52
N LEU A 44 -6.03 10.25 7.41
CA LEU A 44 -5.21 9.04 7.47
C LEU A 44 -3.73 9.39 7.60
N SER A 45 -2.99 8.57 8.34
CA SER A 45 -1.53 8.63 8.42
C SER A 45 -0.89 7.62 7.47
N GLN A 46 0.13 8.04 6.76
CA GLN A 46 0.91 7.11 5.93
C GLN A 46 1.78 6.22 6.81
N VAL A 47 1.82 4.94 6.47
CA VAL A 47 2.72 3.95 7.07
C VAL A 47 3.52 3.26 5.97
N GLU A 48 4.70 2.77 6.33
CA GLU A 48 5.56 1.98 5.46
C GLU A 48 5.87 0.66 6.16
N ASN A 49 5.41 -0.44 5.58
CA ASN A 49 5.68 -1.78 6.04
C ASN A 49 6.74 -2.44 5.16
N TYR A 50 7.32 -3.54 5.63
CA TYR A 50 8.25 -4.32 4.82
C TYR A 50 7.61 -4.83 3.54
N SER A 51 8.40 -4.89 2.47
CA SER A 51 8.02 -5.53 1.21
C SER A 51 8.02 -7.07 1.27
N PHE A 52 8.06 -7.62 2.48
CA PHE A 52 8.13 -9.04 2.79
C PHE A 52 6.97 -9.43 3.69
N MET A 53 6.52 -10.66 3.58
CA MET A 53 5.40 -11.18 4.37
C MET A 53 5.57 -12.68 4.66
N ASP A 54 4.75 -13.21 5.55
CA ASP A 54 4.42 -14.63 5.61
C ASP A 54 3.11 -14.86 4.85
N LYS A 55 3.15 -15.66 3.78
CA LYS A 55 1.92 -16.04 3.04
C LYS A 55 0.87 -16.73 3.91
N ASN A 56 1.24 -17.27 5.08
CA ASN A 56 0.27 -17.82 6.02
C ASN A 56 -0.63 -16.75 6.66
N ASP A 57 -0.21 -15.49 6.68
CA ASP A 57 -1.03 -14.39 7.16
C ASP A 57 -2.24 -14.13 6.24
N LEU A 58 -2.11 -14.41 4.95
CA LEU A 58 -3.22 -14.33 4.00
C LEU A 58 -4.37 -15.27 4.36
N LYS A 59 -4.06 -16.47 4.92
CA LYS A 59 -5.08 -17.41 5.39
C LYS A 59 -5.87 -16.85 6.57
N LYS A 60 -5.21 -16.12 7.47
CA LYS A 60 -5.87 -15.46 8.62
C LYS A 60 -6.81 -14.36 8.17
N LEU A 61 -6.56 -13.76 7.00
CA LEU A 61 -7.34 -12.69 6.41
C LEU A 61 -8.47 -13.19 5.49
N ASN A 62 -8.72 -14.51 5.48
CA ASN A 62 -9.81 -15.14 4.74
C ASN A 62 -9.76 -14.92 3.20
N PHE A 63 -8.57 -14.80 2.63
CA PHE A 63 -8.43 -14.82 1.18
C PHE A 63 -8.88 -16.19 0.62
N PRO A 64 -9.56 -16.22 -0.53
CA PRO A 64 -10.02 -17.47 -1.13
C PRO A 64 -8.87 -18.43 -1.44
N GLU A 65 -9.08 -19.73 -1.23
CA GLU A 65 -8.11 -20.73 -1.67
C GLU A 65 -7.93 -20.66 -3.19
N GLY A 66 -6.67 -20.65 -3.64
CA GLY A 66 -6.32 -20.54 -5.06
C GLY A 66 -6.32 -19.09 -5.60
N ASP A 67 -6.51 -18.09 -4.76
CA ASP A 67 -6.29 -16.69 -5.15
C ASP A 67 -4.82 -16.45 -5.50
N ALA A 68 -4.56 -15.63 -6.52
CA ALA A 68 -3.21 -15.29 -6.97
C ALA A 68 -2.33 -14.65 -5.89
N VAL A 69 -2.91 -14.10 -4.84
CA VAL A 69 -2.15 -13.56 -3.70
C VAL A 69 -1.31 -14.61 -2.97
N TYR A 70 -1.66 -15.90 -3.08
CA TYR A 70 -0.88 -17.00 -2.50
C TYR A 70 0.34 -17.41 -3.31
N GLU A 71 0.44 -16.97 -4.55
CA GLU A 71 1.60 -17.21 -5.41
C GLU A 71 2.74 -16.25 -5.06
N ALA A 72 3.23 -16.34 -3.82
CA ALA A 72 4.31 -15.49 -3.33
C ALA A 72 5.68 -16.01 -3.76
N ILE A 73 6.61 -15.09 -3.96
CA ILE A 73 8.00 -15.38 -4.36
C ILE A 73 8.82 -15.61 -3.10
N PRO A 74 9.37 -16.81 -2.88
CA PRO A 74 10.20 -17.08 -1.72
C PRO A 74 11.56 -16.38 -1.84
N ILE A 75 12.03 -15.81 -0.72
CA ILE A 75 13.32 -15.14 -0.62
C ILE A 75 14.36 -16.18 -0.21
N LEU A 76 15.48 -16.24 -0.94
CA LEU A 76 16.55 -17.24 -0.67
C LEU A 76 17.20 -17.07 0.70
N ASN A 77 17.37 -15.82 1.14
CA ASN A 77 17.97 -15.46 2.41
C ASN A 77 17.15 -14.37 3.08
N PRO A 78 15.98 -14.71 3.65
CA PRO A 78 15.09 -13.75 4.27
C PRO A 78 15.75 -13.07 5.48
N ILE A 79 15.32 -11.83 5.77
CA ILE A 79 15.80 -11.05 6.92
C ILE A 79 15.46 -11.77 8.23
N SER A 80 14.31 -12.43 8.29
CA SER A 80 13.88 -13.29 9.38
C SER A 80 12.98 -14.41 8.87
N GLU A 81 12.78 -15.44 9.69
CA GLU A 81 11.84 -16.53 9.40
C GLU A 81 10.37 -16.06 9.36
N GLU A 82 10.08 -14.89 9.92
CA GLU A 82 8.74 -14.28 9.92
C GLU A 82 8.38 -13.63 8.58
N TYR A 83 9.37 -13.38 7.72
CA TYR A 83 9.20 -12.67 6.45
C TYR A 83 9.86 -13.42 5.28
N PRO A 84 9.42 -14.67 4.99
CA PRO A 84 10.09 -15.52 4.02
C PRO A 84 9.75 -15.22 2.56
N ASP A 85 8.67 -14.48 2.30
CA ASP A 85 8.11 -14.29 0.96
C ASP A 85 8.03 -12.79 0.58
N MET A 86 8.13 -12.48 -0.72
CA MET A 86 7.79 -11.14 -1.22
C MET A 86 6.28 -10.91 -1.10
N ARG A 87 5.88 -9.70 -0.70
CA ARG A 87 4.45 -9.38 -0.51
C ARG A 87 3.69 -9.35 -1.84
N THR A 88 2.55 -9.99 -1.84
CA THR A 88 1.57 -9.96 -2.94
C THR A 88 0.37 -9.05 -2.64
N SER A 89 0.29 -8.53 -1.42
CA SER A 89 -0.76 -7.63 -0.94
C SER A 89 -0.19 -6.70 0.13
N LEU A 90 -0.76 -5.51 0.28
CA LEU A 90 -0.45 -4.57 1.38
C LEU A 90 -1.23 -4.91 2.67
N PHE A 91 -2.27 -5.74 2.55
CA PHE A 91 -3.20 -6.00 3.65
C PHE A 91 -2.54 -6.64 4.88
N PRO A 92 -1.66 -7.66 4.75
CA PRO A 92 -0.98 -8.25 5.91
C PRO A 92 -0.18 -7.22 6.71
N GLY A 93 0.59 -6.37 6.05
CA GLY A 93 1.38 -5.32 6.70
C GLY A 93 0.51 -4.33 7.48
N LEU A 94 -0.58 -3.85 6.89
CA LEU A 94 -1.53 -2.96 7.56
C LEU A 94 -2.18 -3.62 8.78
N MET A 95 -2.54 -4.90 8.68
CA MET A 95 -3.13 -5.65 9.80
C MET A 95 -2.12 -5.87 10.94
N HIS A 96 -0.85 -6.10 10.64
CA HIS A 96 0.23 -6.16 11.63
C HIS A 96 0.39 -4.80 12.34
N THR A 97 0.40 -3.70 11.58
CA THR A 97 0.46 -2.33 12.13
C THR A 97 -0.75 -2.04 13.02
N LEU A 98 -1.96 -2.42 12.60
CA LEU A 98 -3.15 -2.29 13.44
C LEU A 98 -3.01 -3.10 14.74
N SER A 99 -2.65 -4.37 14.63
CA SER A 99 -2.50 -5.27 15.78
C SER A 99 -1.49 -4.71 16.80
N TYR A 100 -0.37 -4.20 16.31
CA TYR A 100 0.62 -3.54 17.18
C TYR A 100 0.04 -2.33 17.91
N ASN A 101 -0.64 -1.42 17.19
CA ASN A 101 -1.26 -0.22 17.78
C ASN A 101 -2.29 -0.59 18.84
N LEU A 102 -3.17 -1.56 18.56
CA LEU A 102 -4.16 -2.04 19.54
C LEU A 102 -3.48 -2.63 20.77
N SER A 103 -2.37 -3.36 20.62
CA SER A 103 -1.60 -3.89 21.77
C SER A 103 -1.01 -2.78 22.64
N GLN A 104 -0.72 -1.62 22.05
CA GLN A 104 -0.27 -0.41 22.76
C GLN A 104 -1.43 0.44 23.30
N LYS A 105 -2.69 -0.07 23.24
CA LYS A 105 -3.90 0.63 23.65
C LYS A 105 -4.23 1.88 22.83
N ASN A 106 -3.68 1.96 21.61
CA ASN A 106 -4.09 2.93 20.61
C ASN A 106 -5.20 2.30 19.78
N ASP A 107 -6.45 2.60 20.12
CA ASP A 107 -7.66 2.04 19.52
C ASP A 107 -8.23 2.92 18.40
N GLN A 108 -7.61 4.05 18.12
CA GLN A 108 -7.97 4.96 17.04
C GLN A 108 -6.90 4.96 15.96
N VAL A 109 -7.11 4.17 14.92
CA VAL A 109 -6.13 3.95 13.87
C VAL A 109 -6.77 4.25 12.52
N ALA A 110 -6.26 5.25 11.83
CA ALA A 110 -6.60 5.59 10.46
C ALA A 110 -5.29 5.68 9.67
N ILE A 111 -5.00 4.65 8.90
CA ILE A 111 -3.71 4.50 8.22
C ILE A 111 -3.89 4.12 6.76
N PHE A 112 -2.91 4.48 5.94
CA PHE A 112 -2.79 3.99 4.58
C PHE A 112 -1.33 3.67 4.24
N GLU A 113 -1.15 2.79 3.29
CA GLU A 113 0.14 2.47 2.69
C GLU A 113 0.01 2.54 1.17
N TYR A 114 1.01 3.15 0.55
CA TYR A 114 1.28 3.02 -0.87
C TYR A 114 2.56 2.21 -1.03
N GLY A 115 2.54 1.23 -1.92
CA GLY A 115 3.73 0.40 -2.13
C GLY A 115 3.59 -0.60 -3.27
N HIS A 116 4.72 -1.19 -3.64
CA HIS A 116 4.78 -2.24 -4.65
C HIS A 116 4.38 -3.59 -4.07
N VAL A 117 3.68 -4.37 -4.87
CA VAL A 117 3.43 -5.80 -4.64
C VAL A 117 3.98 -6.60 -5.82
N TYR A 118 4.32 -7.86 -5.59
CA TYR A 118 5.09 -8.67 -6.53
C TYR A 118 4.35 -9.96 -6.85
N HIS A 119 3.99 -10.15 -8.12
CA HIS A 119 3.34 -11.36 -8.58
C HIS A 119 4.23 -12.08 -9.58
N PRO A 120 4.62 -13.35 -9.33
CA PRO A 120 5.43 -14.12 -10.26
C PRO A 120 4.63 -14.40 -11.53
N LYS A 121 5.30 -14.46 -12.67
CA LYS A 121 4.72 -14.96 -13.92
C LYS A 121 4.74 -16.48 -13.95
N ALA A 122 5.72 -17.08 -13.30
CA ALA A 122 5.86 -18.52 -13.07
C ALA A 122 6.76 -18.78 -11.86
N LEU A 123 6.58 -19.91 -11.20
CA LEU A 123 7.47 -20.41 -10.15
C LEU A 123 8.05 -21.78 -10.57
N PRO A 124 9.38 -22.03 -10.44
CA PRO A 124 10.41 -21.09 -9.98
C PRO A 124 10.61 -19.91 -10.95
N LEU A 125 11.07 -18.76 -10.42
CA LEU A 125 11.30 -17.57 -11.24
C LEU A 125 12.33 -17.83 -12.34
N THR A 126 11.96 -17.54 -13.59
CA THR A 126 12.84 -17.54 -14.75
C THR A 126 13.01 -16.15 -15.35
N GLU A 127 12.17 -15.22 -14.95
CA GLU A 127 12.17 -13.81 -15.36
C GLU A 127 11.70 -12.92 -14.22
N LEU A 128 11.82 -11.60 -14.37
CA LEU A 128 11.36 -10.64 -13.36
C LEU A 128 9.84 -10.75 -13.16
N PRO A 129 9.37 -10.67 -11.91
CA PRO A 129 7.95 -10.69 -11.61
C PRO A 129 7.24 -9.44 -12.16
N ASN A 130 5.92 -9.48 -12.16
CA ASN A 130 5.12 -8.28 -12.34
C ASN A 130 5.12 -7.49 -11.03
N GLU A 131 5.40 -6.20 -11.13
CA GLU A 131 5.32 -5.26 -10.01
C GLU A 131 4.11 -4.37 -10.23
N TYR A 132 3.29 -4.22 -9.20
CA TYR A 132 2.12 -3.35 -9.22
C TYR A 132 2.18 -2.36 -8.08
N ASP A 133 1.87 -1.11 -8.41
CA ASP A 133 1.66 -0.06 -7.43
C ASP A 133 0.25 -0.18 -6.86
N LEU A 134 0.16 -0.35 -5.54
CA LEU A 134 -1.12 -0.40 -4.84
C LEU A 134 -1.18 0.66 -3.75
N VAL A 135 -2.38 1.10 -3.46
CA VAL A 135 -2.72 1.81 -2.25
C VAL A 135 -3.73 1.00 -1.46
N SER A 136 -3.54 0.92 -0.17
CA SER A 136 -4.50 0.28 0.74
C SER A 136 -4.62 1.10 2.01
N GLY A 137 -5.79 1.08 2.63
CA GLY A 137 -6.05 1.83 3.86
C GLY A 137 -6.86 1.01 4.85
N LEU A 138 -6.78 1.42 6.11
CA LEU A 138 -7.47 0.76 7.22
C LEU A 138 -7.92 1.82 8.22
N LEU A 139 -9.17 1.69 8.66
CA LEU A 139 -9.77 2.51 9.70
C LEU A 139 -10.21 1.63 10.86
N CYS A 140 -9.90 2.05 12.08
CA CYS A 140 -10.34 1.39 13.31
C CYS A 140 -10.66 2.46 14.37
N GLY A 141 -11.70 2.25 15.15
CA GLY A 141 -12.12 3.17 16.20
C GLY A 141 -13.10 4.24 15.73
N CYS A 142 -12.89 5.46 16.17
CA CYS A 142 -13.78 6.59 15.93
C CYS A 142 -13.10 7.65 15.07
N PRO A 143 -13.83 8.35 14.17
CA PRO A 143 -13.26 9.44 13.36
C PRO A 143 -12.90 10.69 14.16
N GLU A 144 -13.43 10.82 15.37
CA GLU A 144 -13.27 11.99 16.23
C GLU A 144 -12.87 11.52 17.63
N GLU A 145 -12.09 12.36 18.35
CA GLU A 145 -11.80 12.10 19.76
C GLU A 145 -13.10 12.07 20.57
N ALA A 146 -13.21 11.09 21.46
CA ALA A 146 -14.36 10.99 22.37
C ALA A 146 -14.42 12.19 23.32
N GLY A 147 -15.57 12.85 23.38
CA GLY A 147 -15.80 13.98 24.26
C GLY A 147 -16.87 14.96 23.76
N TYR A 148 -17.23 15.92 24.63
CA TYR A 148 -18.17 16.95 24.23
C TYR A 148 -17.49 18.01 23.35
N PRO A 149 -18.10 18.43 22.23
CA PRO A 149 -19.43 18.05 21.70
C PRO A 149 -19.43 16.82 20.76
N ASN A 150 -18.32 16.08 20.65
CA ASN A 150 -18.13 15.05 19.65
C ASN A 150 -18.98 13.80 19.94
N SER A 151 -19.42 13.16 18.87
CA SER A 151 -20.12 11.88 18.96
C SER A 151 -19.11 10.73 19.13
N THR A 152 -19.56 9.62 19.72
CA THR A 152 -18.76 8.40 19.88
C THR A 152 -19.06 7.38 18.77
N ARG A 153 -19.42 7.84 17.56
CA ARG A 153 -19.67 6.94 16.45
C ARG A 153 -18.37 6.27 15.98
N THR A 154 -18.44 5.02 15.65
CA THR A 154 -17.33 4.30 14.99
C THR A 154 -17.31 4.56 13.50
N TYR A 155 -16.14 4.35 12.87
CA TYR A 155 -16.04 4.32 11.41
C TYR A 155 -17.01 3.31 10.82
N ASP A 156 -17.59 3.66 9.68
CA ASP A 156 -18.51 2.81 8.94
C ASP A 156 -18.19 2.77 7.42
N PHE A 157 -19.03 2.06 6.68
CA PHE A 157 -18.91 1.94 5.25
C PHE A 157 -18.90 3.30 4.51
N PHE A 158 -19.68 4.26 5.00
CA PHE A 158 -19.77 5.55 4.33
C PHE A 158 -18.53 6.41 4.53
N ASP A 159 -17.81 6.23 5.63
CA ASP A 159 -16.50 6.87 5.84
C ASP A 159 -15.49 6.38 4.80
N VAL A 160 -15.36 5.05 4.65
CA VAL A 160 -14.48 4.44 3.65
C VAL A 160 -14.89 4.86 2.24
N LYS A 161 -16.20 4.84 1.94
CA LYS A 161 -16.72 5.28 0.64
C LYS A 161 -16.35 6.72 0.33
N ALA A 162 -16.53 7.63 1.29
CA ALA A 162 -16.20 9.05 1.10
C ALA A 162 -14.69 9.27 0.86
N ILE A 163 -13.83 8.56 1.61
CA ILE A 163 -12.38 8.60 1.43
C ILE A 163 -12.00 8.13 0.02
N MET A 164 -12.59 7.02 -0.45
CA MET A 164 -12.33 6.49 -1.79
C MET A 164 -12.81 7.43 -2.89
N GLU A 165 -13.99 8.05 -2.75
CA GLU A 165 -14.49 9.04 -3.70
C GLU A 165 -13.61 10.29 -3.77
N ASN A 166 -13.11 10.76 -2.61
CA ASN A 166 -12.17 11.88 -2.54
C ASN A 166 -10.82 11.52 -3.19
N LEU A 167 -10.31 10.32 -2.92
CA LEU A 167 -9.09 9.80 -3.54
C LEU A 167 -9.21 9.76 -5.07
N LEU A 168 -10.24 9.11 -5.60
CA LEU A 168 -10.48 8.99 -7.03
C LEU A 168 -10.64 10.36 -7.70
N SER A 169 -11.33 11.30 -7.02
CA SER A 169 -11.47 12.67 -7.50
C SER A 169 -10.14 13.41 -7.55
N ALA A 170 -9.28 13.24 -6.53
CA ALA A 170 -7.96 13.88 -6.45
C ALA A 170 -7.02 13.44 -7.60
N ILE A 171 -7.06 12.18 -7.97
CA ILE A 171 -6.28 11.64 -9.09
C ILE A 171 -6.98 11.78 -10.46
N GLY A 172 -8.17 12.40 -10.48
CA GLY A 172 -8.90 12.70 -11.71
C GLY A 172 -9.70 11.52 -12.29
N VAL A 173 -9.91 10.46 -11.54
CA VAL A 173 -10.75 9.33 -11.96
C VAL A 173 -12.23 9.71 -11.78
N ARG A 174 -12.99 9.65 -12.87
CA ARG A 174 -14.42 9.99 -12.91
C ARG A 174 -15.18 8.97 -13.76
N GLY A 175 -16.51 8.92 -13.60
CA GLY A 175 -17.37 8.06 -14.43
C GLY A 175 -17.21 6.59 -14.07
N TYR A 176 -17.23 6.26 -12.80
CA TYR A 176 -17.24 4.90 -12.26
C TYR A 176 -18.62 4.59 -11.66
N ASP A 177 -18.94 3.31 -11.58
CA ASP A 177 -20.07 2.77 -10.85
C ASP A 177 -19.62 2.19 -9.52
N ILE A 178 -20.50 2.20 -8.52
CA ILE A 178 -20.29 1.50 -7.25
C ILE A 178 -21.21 0.29 -7.26
N LYS A 179 -20.64 -0.90 -7.15
CA LYS A 179 -21.36 -2.18 -7.15
C LYS A 179 -21.07 -2.96 -5.88
N ARG A 180 -22.01 -3.81 -5.47
CA ARG A 180 -21.79 -4.68 -4.32
C ARG A 180 -20.64 -5.63 -4.63
N SER A 181 -19.67 -5.71 -3.72
CA SER A 181 -18.58 -6.65 -3.83
C SER A 181 -19.03 -8.06 -3.43
N SER A 182 -18.48 -9.05 -4.12
CA SER A 182 -18.61 -10.44 -3.77
C SER A 182 -17.30 -11.08 -3.27
N TYR A 183 -16.27 -10.24 -3.07
CA TYR A 183 -14.95 -10.72 -2.68
C TYR A 183 -14.96 -11.21 -1.22
N PRO A 184 -14.61 -12.48 -0.94
CA PRO A 184 -14.85 -13.11 0.37
C PRO A 184 -14.06 -12.54 1.55
N VAL A 185 -13.01 -11.76 1.28
CA VAL A 185 -12.20 -11.09 2.32
C VAL A 185 -13.05 -10.07 3.09
N PHE A 186 -14.05 -9.47 2.42
CA PHE A 186 -14.88 -8.42 2.98
C PHE A 186 -16.23 -8.95 3.48
N HIS A 187 -16.83 -8.19 4.38
CA HIS A 187 -18.16 -8.54 4.88
C HIS A 187 -19.20 -8.51 3.77
N PRO A 188 -19.98 -9.58 3.54
CA PRO A 188 -20.86 -9.71 2.37
C PRO A 188 -22.01 -8.70 2.33
N GLY A 189 -22.34 -8.05 3.45
CA GLY A 189 -23.43 -7.07 3.56
C GLY A 189 -23.01 -5.62 3.43
N ILE A 190 -21.72 -5.31 3.63
CA ILE A 190 -21.20 -3.94 3.72
C ILE A 190 -19.87 -3.82 2.96
N SER A 191 -19.86 -4.25 1.70
CA SER A 191 -18.69 -4.15 0.81
C SER A 191 -19.11 -3.69 -0.58
N ALA A 192 -18.22 -2.95 -1.26
CA ALA A 192 -18.47 -2.45 -2.59
C ALA A 192 -17.17 -2.40 -3.41
N ASP A 193 -17.34 -2.57 -4.72
CA ASP A 193 -16.30 -2.40 -5.72
C ASP A 193 -16.57 -1.10 -6.50
N PHE A 194 -15.54 -0.31 -6.70
CA PHE A 194 -15.56 0.79 -7.65
C PHE A 194 -15.19 0.23 -9.02
N VAL A 195 -16.09 0.41 -10.00
CA VAL A 195 -15.96 -0.22 -11.32
C VAL A 195 -15.94 0.82 -12.39
N LYS A 196 -14.92 0.81 -13.22
CA LYS A 196 -14.79 1.69 -14.40
C LYS A 196 -14.47 0.86 -15.63
N ASP A 197 -15.21 1.10 -16.72
CA ASP A 197 -15.02 0.38 -17.99
C ASP A 197 -15.02 -1.15 -17.83
N GLY A 198 -15.86 -1.64 -16.89
CA GLY A 198 -16.00 -3.07 -16.59
C GLY A 198 -14.89 -3.67 -15.72
N LYS A 199 -13.93 -2.89 -15.26
CA LYS A 199 -12.84 -3.32 -14.37
C LYS A 199 -12.99 -2.70 -12.99
N ILE A 200 -12.65 -3.46 -11.95
CA ILE A 200 -12.50 -2.95 -10.59
C ILE A 200 -11.25 -2.05 -10.57
N ILE A 201 -11.38 -0.89 -9.93
CA ILE A 201 -10.32 0.13 -9.82
C ILE A 201 -9.99 0.38 -8.36
#